data_a9a4975edc48052f8f06315c9dd9685d
#
_entry.id   a9a4975edc48052f8f06315c9dd9685d
#
_cell.length_a   1.000
_cell.length_b   1.000
_cell.length_c   1.000
_cell.angle_alpha   90.00
_cell.angle_beta   90.00
_cell.angle_gamma   90.00
#
_symmetry.space_group_name_H-M   'P 1'
#
loop_
_entity.id
_entity.type
_entity.pdbx_description
1 polymer ?
#
loop_
_entity_poly.entity_id
_entity_poly.type
_entity_poly.pdbx_seq_one_letter_code
_entity_poly.pdbx_strand_id
1 'polypeptide(L)'
;PSFMDLVEKHFNESITFGNELKPDYVLDQAASQASGDNTNPQVNFAQADALLKYCGENQIPVRGHTLVWHSQTPDWFFKENFSDDGDWVDKDTMLKRMENYIKNVMEGLATQYPDVEFYAWDVVNEAWLDDGNPRKAGSSKSEDSNSSAWVRIFGDNSFIEYAFQYARKYAPKNCKLYYNDFNEYMPGKTTAIYNMAMELKEKGLIDGIGMQSHLDVGFPTASTYRKAIDKFASTGLDIQVTELDITTSD
;
A
#
# COMPACT_ATOMS: atom_id res chain seq x y z
N PRO A 1 22.09 2.35 -25.18
CA PRO A 1 21.08 1.47 -24.59
C PRO A 1 19.83 2.27 -24.24
N SER A 2 18.67 1.72 -24.50
CA SER A 2 17.41 2.29 -24.03
C SER A 2 17.30 2.17 -22.51
N PHE A 3 16.36 2.88 -21.89
CA PHE A 3 16.09 2.70 -20.47
C PHE A 3 15.75 1.23 -20.14
N MET A 4 14.99 0.59 -21.02
CA MET A 4 14.61 -0.83 -20.85
C MET A 4 15.80 -1.78 -20.93
N ASP A 5 16.81 -1.52 -21.83
CA ASP A 5 18.04 -2.32 -21.85
C ASP A 5 18.82 -2.24 -20.52
N LEU A 6 18.73 -1.09 -19.82
CA LEU A 6 19.34 -0.94 -18.50
C LEU A 6 18.56 -1.69 -17.42
N VAL A 7 17.21 -1.65 -17.47
CA VAL A 7 16.35 -2.39 -16.57
C VAL A 7 16.62 -3.89 -16.72
N GLU A 8 16.58 -4.43 -17.92
CA GLU A 8 16.85 -5.85 -18.19
C GLU A 8 18.24 -6.29 -17.70
N LYS A 9 19.23 -5.42 -17.81
CA LYS A 9 20.59 -5.75 -17.42
C LYS A 9 20.87 -5.67 -15.92
N HIS A 10 20.23 -4.72 -15.23
CA HIS A 10 20.62 -4.35 -13.86
C HIS A 10 19.52 -4.48 -12.81
N PHE A 11 18.24 -4.54 -13.23
CA PHE A 11 17.08 -4.47 -12.34
C PHE A 11 16.01 -5.52 -12.70
N ASN A 12 16.42 -6.69 -13.15
CA ASN A 12 15.54 -7.76 -13.60
C ASN A 12 15.05 -8.70 -12.48
N GLU A 13 15.42 -8.44 -11.24
CA GLU A 13 15.01 -9.25 -10.09
C GLU A 13 13.56 -8.97 -9.68
N SER A 14 13.13 -7.70 -9.73
CA SER A 14 11.74 -7.29 -9.50
C SER A 14 11.49 -5.85 -9.93
N ILE A 15 10.21 -5.52 -10.14
CA ILE A 15 9.74 -4.16 -10.42
C ILE A 15 8.66 -3.76 -9.42
N THR A 16 8.74 -2.51 -8.94
CA THR A 16 7.67 -1.84 -8.22
C THR A 16 7.12 -0.71 -9.09
N PHE A 17 5.80 -0.65 -9.26
CA PHE A 17 5.14 0.42 -10.02
C PHE A 17 5.21 1.73 -9.26
N GLY A 18 5.49 2.84 -9.97
CA GLY A 18 5.57 4.16 -9.36
C GLY A 18 4.20 4.68 -8.90
N ASN A 19 3.16 4.53 -9.73
CA ASN A 19 1.82 5.05 -9.46
C ASN A 19 0.69 4.10 -9.90
N GLU A 20 0.86 3.35 -10.97
CA GLU A 20 -0.21 2.77 -11.79
C GLU A 20 -1.00 1.65 -11.09
N LEU A 21 -0.53 1.18 -9.91
CA LEU A 21 -1.26 0.24 -9.04
C LEU A 21 -1.78 0.88 -7.75
N LYS A 22 -1.65 2.20 -7.58
CA LYS A 22 -2.24 2.95 -6.46
C LYS A 22 -3.75 3.13 -6.64
N PRO A 23 -4.51 3.35 -5.56
CA PRO A 23 -5.97 3.49 -5.62
C PRO A 23 -6.48 4.53 -6.63
N ASP A 24 -5.84 5.71 -6.72
CA ASP A 24 -6.22 6.76 -7.70
C ASP A 24 -6.13 6.30 -9.16
N TYR A 25 -5.32 5.28 -9.43
CA TYR A 25 -5.05 4.79 -10.80
C TYR A 25 -5.84 3.53 -11.15
N VAL A 26 -6.20 2.72 -10.15
CA VAL A 26 -6.92 1.46 -10.39
C VAL A 26 -8.42 1.55 -10.11
N LEU A 27 -8.88 2.46 -9.23
CA LEU A 27 -10.31 2.65 -8.95
C LEU A 27 -11.01 3.32 -10.14
N ASP A 28 -12.13 2.74 -10.58
CA ASP A 28 -12.94 3.23 -11.68
C ASP A 28 -14.27 3.78 -11.15
N GLN A 29 -14.34 5.12 -11.01
CA GLN A 29 -15.53 5.78 -10.49
C GLN A 29 -16.76 5.55 -11.36
N ALA A 30 -16.60 5.75 -12.67
CA ALA A 30 -17.73 5.64 -13.62
C ALA A 30 -18.31 4.22 -13.64
N ALA A 31 -17.44 3.20 -13.68
CA ALA A 31 -17.87 1.81 -13.63
C ALA A 31 -18.50 1.46 -12.27
N SER A 32 -17.94 1.99 -11.17
CA SER A 32 -18.48 1.79 -9.82
C SER A 32 -19.90 2.37 -9.69
N GLN A 33 -20.12 3.59 -10.16
CA GLN A 33 -21.45 4.22 -10.20
C GLN A 33 -22.42 3.46 -11.11
N ALA A 34 -21.97 3.05 -12.28
CA ALA A 34 -22.79 2.31 -13.25
C ALA A 34 -23.22 0.92 -12.76
N SER A 35 -22.45 0.31 -11.86
CA SER A 35 -22.80 -1.00 -11.26
C SER A 35 -24.05 -0.95 -10.40
N GLY A 36 -24.38 0.21 -9.83
CA GLY A 36 -25.50 0.39 -8.90
C GLY A 36 -25.32 -0.28 -7.53
N ASP A 37 -24.15 -0.91 -7.29
CA ASP A 37 -23.82 -1.55 -6.02
C ASP A 37 -22.88 -0.65 -5.19
N ASN A 38 -23.44 -0.02 -4.17
CA ASN A 38 -22.70 0.93 -3.29
C ASN A 38 -21.58 0.26 -2.49
N THR A 39 -21.46 -1.05 -2.50
CA THR A 39 -20.44 -1.79 -1.75
C THR A 39 -19.37 -2.43 -2.61
N ASN A 40 -19.49 -2.39 -3.95
CA ASN A 40 -18.60 -3.09 -4.86
C ASN A 40 -17.89 -2.12 -5.84
N PRO A 41 -16.80 -1.47 -5.41
CA PRO A 41 -16.03 -0.58 -6.26
C PRO A 41 -15.41 -1.35 -7.43
N GLN A 42 -15.52 -0.81 -8.63
CA GLN A 42 -14.93 -1.39 -9.82
C GLN A 42 -13.50 -0.89 -10.01
N VAL A 43 -12.68 -1.72 -10.64
CA VAL A 43 -11.27 -1.42 -10.91
C VAL A 43 -10.92 -1.66 -12.37
N ASN A 44 -9.93 -0.94 -12.88
CA ASN A 44 -9.31 -1.24 -14.16
C ASN A 44 -7.79 -1.06 -14.06
N PHE A 45 -7.05 -1.68 -14.96
CA PHE A 45 -5.59 -1.68 -14.96
C PHE A 45 -5.01 -1.07 -16.25
N ALA A 46 -5.79 -0.25 -16.95
CA ALA A 46 -5.39 0.32 -18.23
C ALA A 46 -4.06 1.11 -18.17
N GLN A 47 -3.83 1.81 -17.05
CA GLN A 47 -2.59 2.57 -16.88
C GLN A 47 -1.37 1.67 -16.58
N ALA A 48 -1.57 0.52 -15.96
CA ALA A 48 -0.52 -0.44 -15.64
C ALA A 48 -0.28 -1.47 -16.77
N ASP A 49 -1.17 -1.56 -17.76
CA ASP A 49 -1.24 -2.63 -18.76
C ASP A 49 0.09 -2.90 -19.48
N ALA A 50 0.73 -1.86 -19.99
CA ALA A 50 1.97 -2.01 -20.76
C ALA A 50 3.11 -2.59 -19.93
N LEU A 51 3.27 -2.13 -18.69
CA LEU A 51 4.33 -2.61 -17.81
C LEU A 51 3.99 -3.99 -17.23
N LEU A 52 2.72 -4.28 -16.94
CA LEU A 52 2.29 -5.62 -16.51
C LEU A 52 2.56 -6.67 -17.60
N LYS A 53 2.21 -6.38 -18.85
CA LYS A 53 2.52 -7.27 -19.99
C LYS A 53 4.02 -7.50 -20.13
N TYR A 54 4.81 -6.42 -20.07
CA TYR A 54 6.26 -6.52 -20.12
C TYR A 54 6.83 -7.40 -19.00
N CYS A 55 6.35 -7.24 -17.76
CA CYS A 55 6.77 -8.07 -16.64
C CYS A 55 6.43 -9.55 -16.86
N GLY A 56 5.21 -9.85 -17.35
CA GLY A 56 4.80 -11.23 -17.64
C GLY A 56 5.62 -11.87 -18.75
N GLU A 57 5.83 -11.16 -19.86
CA GLU A 57 6.62 -11.63 -21.01
C GLU A 57 8.10 -11.89 -20.67
N ASN A 58 8.66 -11.10 -19.74
CA ASN A 58 10.07 -11.19 -19.33
C ASN A 58 10.27 -11.92 -18.00
N GLN A 59 9.19 -12.46 -17.40
CA GLN A 59 9.23 -13.19 -16.13
C GLN A 59 9.86 -12.37 -15.00
N ILE A 60 9.56 -11.07 -14.95
CA ILE A 60 10.03 -10.15 -13.91
C ILE A 60 8.96 -10.08 -12.81
N PRO A 61 9.27 -10.52 -11.57
CA PRO A 61 8.32 -10.44 -10.48
C PRO A 61 7.96 -8.99 -10.13
N VAL A 62 6.73 -8.79 -9.68
CA VAL A 62 6.20 -7.48 -9.31
C VAL A 62 5.97 -7.39 -7.81
N ARG A 63 6.39 -6.26 -7.22
CA ARG A 63 5.94 -5.78 -5.93
C ARG A 63 4.75 -4.86 -6.15
N GLY A 64 3.57 -5.26 -5.69
CA GLY A 64 2.36 -4.43 -5.77
C GLY A 64 2.44 -3.28 -4.76
N HIS A 65 2.20 -2.05 -5.22
CA HIS A 65 2.22 -0.86 -4.40
C HIS A 65 1.10 0.08 -4.86
N THR A 66 0.12 0.39 -4.05
CA THR A 66 -0.24 -0.10 -2.71
C THR A 66 -1.76 -0.25 -2.64
N LEU A 67 -2.31 -1.09 -1.77
CA LEU A 67 -3.77 -1.28 -1.69
C LEU A 67 -4.46 -0.20 -0.85
N VAL A 68 -3.99 0.03 0.37
CA VAL A 68 -4.63 0.94 1.33
C VAL A 68 -3.66 2.03 1.74
N TRP A 69 -3.97 3.26 1.37
CA TRP A 69 -3.15 4.43 1.65
C TRP A 69 -4.04 5.65 1.90
N HIS A 70 -3.61 6.58 2.76
CA HIS A 70 -4.33 7.83 3.03
C HIS A 70 -4.19 8.86 1.90
N SER A 71 -3.11 8.79 1.13
CA SER A 71 -2.82 9.61 -0.04
C SER A 71 -3.13 8.86 -1.32
N GLN A 72 -3.29 9.55 -2.43
CA GLN A 72 -3.62 8.97 -3.75
C GLN A 72 -4.72 7.90 -3.70
N THR A 73 -5.74 8.18 -2.86
CA THR A 73 -6.99 7.41 -2.76
C THR A 73 -8.13 8.43 -2.88
N PRO A 74 -9.00 8.33 -3.90
CA PRO A 74 -9.96 9.39 -4.17
C PRO A 74 -11.06 9.45 -3.11
N ASP A 75 -11.47 10.65 -2.70
CA ASP A 75 -12.49 10.84 -1.66
C ASP A 75 -13.84 10.19 -2.02
N TRP A 76 -14.21 10.15 -3.30
CA TRP A 76 -15.45 9.51 -3.74
C TRP A 76 -15.53 8.03 -3.37
N PHE A 77 -14.39 7.36 -3.22
CA PHE A 77 -14.31 5.96 -2.77
C PHE A 77 -14.89 5.76 -1.36
N PHE A 78 -14.88 6.80 -0.55
CA PHE A 78 -15.40 6.81 0.83
C PHE A 78 -16.81 7.42 0.93
N LYS A 79 -17.44 7.77 -0.19
CA LYS A 79 -18.72 8.49 -0.21
C LYS A 79 -19.84 7.65 -0.81
N GLU A 80 -21.07 7.95 -0.41
CA GLU A 80 -22.25 7.26 -0.89
C GLU A 80 -22.36 7.27 -2.43
N ASN A 81 -22.71 6.12 -2.98
CA ASN A 81 -22.86 5.88 -4.42
C ASN A 81 -21.61 6.25 -5.25
N PHE A 82 -20.42 6.24 -4.62
CA PHE A 82 -19.17 6.66 -5.25
C PHE A 82 -19.23 8.06 -5.87
N SER A 83 -20.05 8.94 -5.30
CA SER A 83 -20.26 10.32 -5.77
C SER A 83 -19.34 11.30 -5.06
N ASP A 84 -18.77 12.27 -5.80
CA ASP A 84 -17.96 13.34 -5.21
C ASP A 84 -18.77 14.20 -4.22
N ASP A 85 -20.08 14.33 -4.43
CA ASP A 85 -20.99 15.07 -3.59
C ASP A 85 -21.74 14.23 -2.55
N GLY A 86 -21.46 12.91 -2.50
CA GLY A 86 -22.08 12.00 -1.54
C GLY A 86 -21.63 12.25 -0.10
N ASP A 87 -22.46 11.85 0.85
CA ASP A 87 -22.08 11.79 2.26
C ASP A 87 -21.02 10.70 2.48
N TRP A 88 -20.25 10.81 3.56
CA TRP A 88 -19.31 9.75 3.94
C TRP A 88 -20.07 8.49 4.36
N VAL A 89 -19.65 7.34 3.83
CA VAL A 89 -20.28 6.05 4.19
C VAL A 89 -19.95 5.69 5.64
N ASP A 90 -20.78 4.81 6.21
CA ASP A 90 -20.50 4.22 7.51
C ASP A 90 -19.39 3.14 7.46
N LYS A 91 -18.94 2.72 8.64
CA LYS A 91 -17.89 1.71 8.77
C LYS A 91 -18.28 0.36 8.15
N ASP A 92 -19.53 -0.08 8.29
CA ASP A 92 -19.98 -1.37 7.79
C ASP A 92 -19.99 -1.40 6.25
N THR A 93 -20.42 -0.31 5.63
CA THR A 93 -20.34 -0.12 4.18
C THR A 93 -18.88 -0.09 3.73
N MET A 94 -18.00 0.64 4.44
CA MET A 94 -16.59 0.74 4.08
C MET A 94 -15.84 -0.58 4.23
N LEU A 95 -16.17 -1.41 5.21
CA LEU A 95 -15.62 -2.76 5.34
C LEU A 95 -15.93 -3.61 4.10
N LYS A 96 -17.17 -3.59 3.61
CA LYS A 96 -17.56 -4.28 2.39
C LYS A 96 -16.84 -3.74 1.16
N ARG A 97 -16.71 -2.42 1.05
CA ARG A 97 -15.96 -1.78 -0.03
C ARG A 97 -14.49 -2.15 -0.02
N MET A 98 -13.84 -2.13 1.14
CA MET A 98 -12.44 -2.53 1.29
C MET A 98 -12.24 -3.98 0.88
N GLU A 99 -13.11 -4.89 1.34
CA GLU A 99 -13.04 -6.30 0.95
C GLU A 99 -13.21 -6.48 -0.56
N ASN A 100 -14.26 -5.90 -1.14
CA ASN A 100 -14.53 -6.01 -2.57
C ASN A 100 -13.44 -5.33 -3.42
N TYR A 101 -12.91 -4.18 -2.99
CA TYR A 101 -11.80 -3.52 -3.65
C TYR A 101 -10.56 -4.41 -3.70
N ILE A 102 -10.10 -4.92 -2.56
CA ILE A 102 -8.93 -5.79 -2.48
C ILE A 102 -9.15 -7.06 -3.31
N LYS A 103 -10.33 -7.67 -3.21
CA LYS A 103 -10.72 -8.81 -4.04
C LYS A 103 -10.63 -8.49 -5.52
N ASN A 104 -11.26 -7.40 -5.97
CA ASN A 104 -11.31 -7.02 -7.37
C ASN A 104 -9.90 -6.72 -7.93
N VAL A 105 -9.02 -6.10 -7.14
CA VAL A 105 -7.62 -5.89 -7.54
C VAL A 105 -6.90 -7.23 -7.67
N MET A 106 -6.92 -8.08 -6.66
CA MET A 106 -6.19 -9.35 -6.63
C MET A 106 -6.66 -10.33 -7.72
N GLU A 107 -7.97 -10.57 -7.78
CA GLU A 107 -8.57 -11.48 -8.75
C GLU A 107 -8.53 -10.91 -10.17
N GLY A 108 -8.69 -9.60 -10.32
CA GLY A 108 -8.61 -8.92 -11.61
C GLY A 108 -7.21 -9.02 -12.22
N LEU A 109 -6.16 -8.77 -11.44
CA LEU A 109 -4.78 -8.93 -11.89
C LEU A 109 -4.46 -10.38 -12.22
N ALA A 110 -4.84 -11.33 -11.37
CA ALA A 110 -4.62 -12.75 -11.62
C ALA A 110 -5.34 -13.25 -12.89
N THR A 111 -6.50 -12.69 -13.21
CA THR A 111 -7.30 -13.08 -14.39
C THR A 111 -6.78 -12.43 -15.66
N GLN A 112 -6.44 -11.14 -15.62
CA GLN A 112 -6.07 -10.38 -16.81
C GLN A 112 -4.58 -10.53 -17.14
N TYR A 113 -3.73 -10.80 -16.14
CA TYR A 113 -2.28 -10.92 -16.28
C TYR A 113 -1.76 -12.19 -15.60
N PRO A 114 -2.20 -13.38 -16.06
CA PRO A 114 -1.88 -14.66 -15.40
C PRO A 114 -0.38 -15.00 -15.41
N ASP A 115 0.39 -14.39 -16.29
CA ASP A 115 1.83 -14.61 -16.43
C ASP A 115 2.66 -13.67 -15.52
N VAL A 116 2.02 -12.73 -14.80
CA VAL A 116 2.70 -11.83 -13.88
C VAL A 116 2.73 -12.42 -12.49
N GLU A 117 3.92 -12.62 -11.94
CA GLU A 117 4.10 -13.01 -10.56
C GLU A 117 4.09 -11.78 -9.64
N PHE A 118 3.10 -11.67 -8.76
CA PHE A 118 3.12 -10.75 -7.63
C PHE A 118 3.74 -11.44 -6.41
N TYR A 119 5.04 -11.22 -6.19
CA TYR A 119 5.76 -11.85 -5.07
C TYR A 119 5.49 -11.18 -3.73
N ALA A 120 5.08 -9.90 -3.74
CA ALA A 120 4.78 -9.11 -2.55
C ALA A 120 3.73 -8.03 -2.86
N TRP A 121 3.00 -7.58 -1.82
CA TRP A 121 2.13 -6.42 -1.83
C TRP A 121 2.35 -5.55 -0.60
N ASP A 122 2.44 -4.25 -0.79
CA ASP A 122 2.24 -3.26 0.26
C ASP A 122 0.74 -3.14 0.53
N VAL A 123 0.26 -3.85 1.55
CA VAL A 123 -1.16 -3.91 1.86
C VAL A 123 -1.64 -2.58 2.45
N VAL A 124 -0.87 -2.03 3.39
CA VAL A 124 -1.12 -0.72 3.98
C VAL A 124 0.16 0.11 3.90
N ASN A 125 0.01 1.34 3.46
CA ASN A 125 1.09 2.32 3.34
C ASN A 125 0.87 3.50 4.26
N GLU A 126 1.91 3.88 5.06
CA GLU A 126 2.02 5.14 5.80
C GLU A 126 0.86 5.46 6.76
N ALA A 127 0.44 4.49 7.57
CA ALA A 127 -0.68 4.71 8.49
C ALA A 127 -0.29 5.42 9.79
N TRP A 128 0.99 5.52 10.12
CA TRP A 128 1.48 6.11 11.35
C TRP A 128 2.16 7.46 11.11
N LEU A 129 1.97 8.39 12.04
CA LEU A 129 2.75 9.64 12.09
C LEU A 129 4.14 9.40 12.71
N ASP A 130 5.06 10.34 12.55
CA ASP A 130 6.45 10.20 13.02
C ASP A 130 6.57 10.05 14.54
N ASP A 131 5.60 10.56 15.27
CA ASP A 131 5.49 10.40 16.74
C ASP A 131 4.87 9.06 17.18
N GLY A 132 4.44 8.23 16.22
CA GLY A 132 3.80 6.95 16.47
C GLY A 132 2.29 7.02 16.73
N ASN A 133 1.67 8.17 16.55
CA ASN A 133 0.22 8.31 16.64
C ASN A 133 -0.46 7.95 15.30
N PRO A 134 -1.73 7.52 15.32
CA PRO A 134 -2.54 7.43 14.10
C PRO A 134 -2.66 8.79 13.41
N ARG A 135 -2.90 8.77 12.10
CA ARG A 135 -3.27 9.97 11.35
C ARG A 135 -4.57 10.55 11.88
N LYS A 136 -4.84 11.82 11.56
CA LYS A 136 -6.08 12.51 11.95
C LYS A 136 -7.23 12.13 11.00
N ALA A 137 -8.46 12.18 11.50
CA ALA A 137 -9.64 12.06 10.66
C ALA A 137 -9.69 13.23 9.66
N GLY A 138 -9.85 12.92 8.36
CA GLY A 138 -9.87 13.95 7.32
C GLY A 138 -10.25 13.40 5.95
N SER A 139 -9.70 13.99 4.90
CA SER A 139 -9.87 13.54 3.52
C SER A 139 -8.52 13.53 2.79
N SER A 140 -8.46 12.89 1.64
CA SER A 140 -7.26 12.88 0.79
C SER A 140 -6.97 14.27 0.18
N LYS A 141 -7.98 15.15 0.14
CA LYS A 141 -7.89 16.54 -0.34
C LYS A 141 -7.61 17.55 0.78
N SER A 142 -7.40 17.09 2.02
CA SER A 142 -7.09 17.98 3.13
C SER A 142 -5.74 18.66 2.93
N GLU A 143 -5.65 19.94 3.26
CA GLU A 143 -4.37 20.66 3.33
C GLU A 143 -3.45 20.11 4.42
N ASP A 144 -4.00 19.44 5.44
CA ASP A 144 -3.24 18.71 6.45
C ASP A 144 -2.87 17.32 5.91
N SER A 145 -1.62 17.17 5.47
CA SER A 145 -1.07 15.89 4.98
C SER A 145 -1.11 14.77 6.00
N ASN A 146 -1.38 15.08 7.28
CA ASN A 146 -1.55 14.09 8.35
C ASN A 146 -2.96 13.49 8.39
N SER A 147 -3.86 13.93 7.51
CA SER A 147 -5.25 13.47 7.46
C SER A 147 -5.39 12.12 6.76
N SER A 148 -6.43 11.37 7.15
CA SER A 148 -6.77 10.08 6.55
C SER A 148 -8.30 9.91 6.51
N ALA A 149 -8.82 9.60 5.32
CA ALA A 149 -10.22 9.21 5.15
C ALA A 149 -10.52 7.87 5.84
N TRP A 150 -9.55 6.97 5.89
CA TRP A 150 -9.66 5.72 6.62
C TRP A 150 -9.89 5.96 8.11
N VAL A 151 -9.08 6.81 8.74
CA VAL A 151 -9.27 7.18 10.15
C VAL A 151 -10.58 7.93 10.36
N ARG A 152 -11.03 8.72 9.40
CA ARG A 152 -12.34 9.38 9.46
C ARG A 152 -13.49 8.38 9.60
N ILE A 153 -13.45 7.29 8.83
CA ILE A 153 -14.51 6.26 8.85
C ILE A 153 -14.36 5.32 10.06
N PHE A 154 -13.15 4.90 10.37
CA PHE A 154 -12.90 3.88 11.39
C PHE A 154 -12.70 4.45 12.79
N GLY A 155 -12.35 5.73 12.90
CA GLY A 155 -12.05 6.42 14.18
C GLY A 155 -10.62 6.19 14.69
N ASP A 156 -9.93 5.17 14.17
CA ASP A 156 -8.58 4.77 14.56
C ASP A 156 -7.89 3.98 13.43
N ASN A 157 -6.76 3.32 13.74
CA ASN A 157 -6.02 2.48 12.79
C ASN A 157 -6.53 1.03 12.70
N SER A 158 -7.72 0.70 13.22
CA SER A 158 -8.28 -0.66 13.13
C SER A 158 -8.50 -1.15 11.69
N PHE A 159 -8.59 -0.23 10.72
CA PHE A 159 -8.69 -0.57 9.30
C PHE A 159 -7.49 -1.37 8.79
N ILE A 160 -6.31 -1.25 9.42
CA ILE A 160 -5.09 -1.97 9.03
C ILE A 160 -5.31 -3.48 9.12
N GLU A 161 -5.84 -3.95 10.24
CA GLU A 161 -6.08 -5.39 10.43
C GLU A 161 -7.06 -5.94 9.39
N TYR A 162 -8.16 -5.24 9.12
CA TYR A 162 -9.13 -5.64 8.09
C TYR A 162 -8.49 -5.69 6.69
N ALA A 163 -7.66 -4.70 6.34
CA ALA A 163 -6.96 -4.70 5.08
C ALA A 163 -6.07 -5.94 4.91
N PHE A 164 -5.31 -6.30 5.95
CA PHE A 164 -4.48 -7.51 5.94
C PHE A 164 -5.30 -8.80 5.93
N GLN A 165 -6.43 -8.87 6.63
CA GLN A 165 -7.35 -10.03 6.57
C GLN A 165 -7.86 -10.25 5.15
N TYR A 166 -8.31 -9.19 4.48
CA TYR A 166 -8.81 -9.29 3.10
C TYR A 166 -7.68 -9.58 2.11
N ALA A 167 -6.53 -8.95 2.25
CA ALA A 167 -5.37 -9.26 1.42
C ALA A 167 -4.94 -10.73 1.58
N ARG A 168 -4.88 -11.24 2.81
CA ARG A 168 -4.54 -12.67 3.07
C ARG A 168 -5.56 -13.63 2.44
N LYS A 169 -6.82 -13.23 2.40
CA LYS A 169 -7.90 -14.04 1.81
C LYS A 169 -7.81 -14.14 0.29
N TYR A 170 -7.40 -13.06 -0.38
CA TYR A 170 -7.50 -12.96 -1.85
C TYR A 170 -6.14 -12.94 -2.57
N ALA A 171 -5.03 -12.69 -1.89
CA ALA A 171 -3.72 -12.70 -2.51
C ALA A 171 -3.30 -14.12 -2.94
N PRO A 172 -2.46 -14.26 -3.99
CA PRO A 172 -1.83 -15.52 -4.33
C PRO A 172 -1.09 -16.13 -3.14
N LYS A 173 -1.09 -17.46 -3.01
CA LYS A 173 -0.51 -18.16 -1.83
C LYS A 173 0.95 -17.81 -1.54
N ASN A 174 1.73 -17.55 -2.57
CA ASN A 174 3.17 -17.24 -2.43
C ASN A 174 3.44 -15.74 -2.33
N CYS A 175 2.41 -14.90 -2.42
CA CYS A 175 2.55 -13.46 -2.30
C CYS A 175 2.70 -13.06 -0.84
N LYS A 176 3.78 -12.35 -0.53
CA LYS A 176 4.04 -11.83 0.81
C LYS A 176 3.35 -10.50 1.03
N LEU A 177 2.82 -10.30 2.22
CA LEU A 177 2.04 -9.13 2.60
C LEU A 177 2.84 -8.23 3.54
N TYR A 178 3.05 -6.97 3.13
CA TYR A 178 3.88 -6.00 3.82
C TYR A 178 3.06 -4.81 4.30
N TYR A 179 3.52 -4.26 5.42
CA TYR A 179 3.27 -2.88 5.80
C TYR A 179 4.46 -2.03 5.35
N ASN A 180 4.23 -0.88 4.71
CA ASN A 180 5.28 -0.02 4.16
C ASN A 180 5.16 1.41 4.71
N ASP A 181 6.28 2.04 5.10
CA ASP A 181 6.25 3.40 5.64
C ASP A 181 7.59 4.14 5.40
N PHE A 182 7.52 5.46 5.44
CA PHE A 182 8.67 6.37 5.43
C PHE A 182 8.98 6.88 6.84
N ASN A 183 10.16 7.49 7.03
CA ASN A 183 10.63 7.93 8.37
C ASN A 183 10.52 6.83 9.41
N GLU A 184 10.57 5.61 8.98
CA GLU A 184 10.40 4.38 9.77
C GLU A 184 11.45 4.23 10.87
N TYR A 185 12.54 5.00 10.77
CA TYR A 185 13.61 5.11 11.77
C TYR A 185 13.30 6.12 12.90
N MET A 186 12.23 6.90 12.82
CA MET A 186 11.78 7.78 13.89
C MET A 186 11.30 6.94 15.08
N PRO A 187 11.83 7.14 16.31
CA PRO A 187 11.61 6.19 17.42
C PRO A 187 10.14 5.92 17.77
N GLY A 188 9.28 6.94 17.70
CA GLY A 188 7.84 6.81 17.92
C GLY A 188 7.20 5.92 16.86
N LYS A 189 7.45 6.22 15.58
CA LYS A 189 6.93 5.46 14.43
C LYS A 189 7.50 4.03 14.42
N THR A 190 8.82 3.86 14.65
CA THR A 190 9.44 2.53 14.77
C THR A 190 8.71 1.66 15.80
N THR A 191 8.38 2.23 16.96
CA THR A 191 7.68 1.51 18.04
C THR A 191 6.25 1.15 17.61
N ALA A 192 5.51 2.08 17.02
CA ALA A 192 4.14 1.86 16.55
C ALA A 192 4.07 0.76 15.48
N ILE A 193 4.96 0.84 14.46
CA ILE A 193 5.06 -0.18 13.41
C ILE A 193 5.41 -1.55 14.00
N TYR A 194 6.39 -1.61 14.91
CA TYR A 194 6.79 -2.86 15.56
C TYR A 194 5.62 -3.52 16.31
N ASN A 195 4.89 -2.76 17.13
CA ASN A 195 3.77 -3.29 17.92
C ASN A 195 2.65 -3.80 17.01
N MET A 196 2.23 -3.00 16.02
CA MET A 196 1.24 -3.40 15.02
C MET A 196 1.69 -4.67 14.25
N ALA A 197 2.94 -4.72 13.81
CA ALA A 197 3.46 -5.87 13.06
C ALA A 197 3.47 -7.15 13.91
N MET A 198 3.78 -7.05 15.21
CA MET A 198 3.72 -8.19 16.12
C MET A 198 2.29 -8.70 16.32
N GLU A 199 1.31 -7.80 16.49
CA GLU A 199 -0.11 -8.17 16.58
C GLU A 199 -0.62 -8.87 15.31
N LEU A 200 -0.27 -8.34 14.14
CA LEU A 200 -0.64 -8.94 12.86
C LEU A 200 0.08 -10.28 12.62
N LYS A 201 1.34 -10.40 13.07
CA LYS A 201 2.10 -11.65 12.99
C LYS A 201 1.47 -12.76 13.83
N GLU A 202 1.07 -12.46 15.06
CA GLU A 202 0.39 -13.43 15.93
C GLU A 202 -0.90 -13.99 15.28
N LYS A 203 -1.55 -13.20 14.43
CA LYS A 203 -2.74 -13.58 13.66
C LYS A 203 -2.42 -14.22 12.29
N GLY A 204 -1.14 -14.33 11.92
CA GLY A 204 -0.71 -14.88 10.62
C GLY A 204 -1.03 -13.99 9.43
N LEU A 205 -1.21 -12.69 9.63
CA LEU A 205 -1.71 -11.77 8.62
C LEU A 205 -0.61 -11.04 7.84
N ILE A 206 0.56 -10.81 8.44
CA ILE A 206 1.66 -10.07 7.85
C ILE A 206 2.88 -10.96 7.64
N ASP A 207 3.64 -10.71 6.57
CA ASP A 207 4.88 -11.42 6.25
C ASP A 207 6.11 -10.53 6.36
N GLY A 208 5.97 -9.20 6.21
CA GLY A 208 7.11 -8.31 6.20
C GLY A 208 6.80 -6.85 6.51
N ILE A 209 7.90 -6.12 6.74
CA ILE A 209 7.90 -4.66 6.93
C ILE A 209 8.75 -4.06 5.81
N GLY A 210 8.15 -3.12 5.07
CA GLY A 210 8.82 -2.29 4.07
C GLY A 210 9.32 -1.00 4.69
N MET A 211 10.59 -0.74 4.52
CA MET A 211 11.26 0.50 4.89
C MET A 211 11.45 1.33 3.62
N GLN A 212 10.68 2.41 3.43
CA GLN A 212 10.80 3.25 2.24
C GLN A 212 12.22 3.82 2.09
N SER A 213 12.80 4.23 3.22
CA SER A 213 14.20 4.67 3.27
C SER A 213 14.47 5.89 2.39
N HIS A 214 13.56 6.87 2.44
CA HIS A 214 13.82 8.22 1.94
C HIS A 214 14.76 8.92 2.92
N LEU A 215 16.04 9.05 2.55
CA LEU A 215 17.10 9.49 3.43
C LEU A 215 17.69 10.82 2.93
N ASP A 216 18.36 11.52 3.83
CA ASP A 216 19.22 12.67 3.50
C ASP A 216 20.66 12.35 3.96
N VAL A 217 21.66 12.93 3.29
CA VAL A 217 23.08 12.74 3.65
C VAL A 217 23.35 13.10 5.12
N GLY A 218 22.63 14.09 5.66
CA GLY A 218 22.76 14.55 7.05
C GLY A 218 21.86 13.82 8.05
N PHE A 219 20.83 13.11 7.57
CA PHE A 219 19.80 12.50 8.45
C PHE A 219 19.05 11.35 7.78
N PRO A 220 18.72 10.27 8.51
CA PRO A 220 19.13 9.97 9.89
C PRO A 220 20.61 9.59 9.98
N THR A 221 21.17 9.55 11.21
CA THR A 221 22.49 8.95 11.40
C THR A 221 22.42 7.44 11.10
N ALA A 222 23.52 6.86 10.62
CA ALA A 222 23.62 5.41 10.39
C ALA A 222 23.25 4.59 11.66
N SER A 223 23.60 5.11 12.84
CA SER A 223 23.25 4.49 14.12
C SER A 223 21.73 4.49 14.39
N THR A 224 21.05 5.59 14.06
CA THR A 224 19.58 5.69 14.22
C THR A 224 18.87 4.73 13.26
N TYR A 225 19.27 4.75 12.00
CA TYR A 225 18.69 3.85 10.98
C TYR A 225 18.93 2.37 11.34
N ARG A 226 20.17 2.03 11.80
CA ARG A 226 20.50 0.69 12.26
C ARG A 226 19.59 0.20 13.38
N LYS A 227 19.28 1.06 14.36
CA LYS A 227 18.39 0.70 15.47
C LYS A 227 16.98 0.33 14.99
N ALA A 228 16.45 1.01 13.98
CA ALA A 228 15.17 0.66 13.39
C ALA A 228 15.23 -0.70 12.70
N ILE A 229 16.27 -0.95 11.88
CA ILE A 229 16.49 -2.27 11.25
C ILE A 229 16.55 -3.38 12.31
N ASP A 230 17.38 -3.22 13.34
CA ASP A 230 17.55 -4.23 14.39
C ASP A 230 16.22 -4.47 15.13
N LYS A 231 15.42 -3.40 15.36
CA LYS A 231 14.09 -3.52 15.99
C LYS A 231 13.13 -4.29 15.11
N PHE A 232 13.03 -3.97 13.82
CA PHE A 232 12.15 -4.69 12.89
C PHE A 232 12.62 -6.12 12.66
N ALA A 233 13.91 -6.35 12.51
CA ALA A 233 14.47 -7.70 12.39
C ALA A 233 14.14 -8.59 13.59
N SER A 234 14.04 -8.01 14.80
CA SER A 234 13.65 -8.75 16.01
C SER A 234 12.23 -9.31 15.98
N THR A 235 11.38 -8.85 15.06
CA THR A 235 10.05 -9.44 14.82
C THR A 235 10.13 -10.83 14.18
N GLY A 236 11.25 -11.15 13.48
CA GLY A 236 11.37 -12.34 12.65
C GLY A 236 10.52 -12.30 11.38
N LEU A 237 10.00 -11.14 11.00
CA LEU A 237 9.38 -10.87 9.71
C LEU A 237 10.45 -10.53 8.66
N ASP A 238 10.09 -10.62 7.39
CA ASP A 238 10.93 -10.12 6.31
C ASP A 238 11.05 -8.59 6.40
N ILE A 239 12.26 -8.07 6.14
CA ILE A 239 12.52 -6.64 6.06
C ILE A 239 13.02 -6.32 4.66
N GLN A 240 12.35 -5.37 3.99
CA GLN A 240 12.79 -4.89 2.68
C GLN A 240 12.97 -3.37 2.72
N VAL A 241 14.03 -2.89 2.09
CA VAL A 241 14.18 -1.49 1.70
C VAL A 241 13.45 -1.34 0.37
N THR A 242 12.42 -0.49 0.31
CA THR A 242 11.43 -0.51 -0.78
C THR A 242 11.56 0.66 -1.76
N GLU A 243 12.08 1.81 -1.32
CA GLU A 243 12.03 3.06 -2.10
C GLU A 243 13.31 3.90 -1.97
N LEU A 244 14.43 3.27 -1.64
CA LEU A 244 15.69 3.95 -1.27
C LEU A 244 16.04 5.08 -2.21
N ASP A 245 16.09 6.27 -1.66
CA ASP A 245 16.75 7.43 -2.23
C ASP A 245 17.54 8.20 -1.15
N ILE A 246 18.50 8.99 -1.59
CA ILE A 246 19.32 9.82 -0.70
C ILE A 246 19.43 11.20 -1.31
N THR A 247 18.86 12.18 -0.62
CA THR A 247 18.90 13.58 -1.01
C THR A 247 20.03 14.33 -0.33
N THR A 248 20.37 15.52 -0.84
CA THR A 248 21.21 16.48 -0.16
C THR A 248 20.41 17.74 0.12
N SER A 249 20.63 18.32 1.30
CA SER A 249 19.93 19.54 1.72
C SER A 249 20.59 20.83 1.18
N ASP A 250 21.56 20.72 0.24
CA ASP A 250 22.32 21.83 -0.35
C ASP A 250 21.61 22.44 -1.57
#